data_31a0d9e672447334c96f769783aa0c5b
#
_entry.id   31a0d9e672447334c96f769783aa0c5b
#
_cell.length_a   1.000
_cell.length_b   1.000
_cell.length_c   1.000
_cell.angle_alpha   90.00
_cell.angle_beta   90.00
_cell.angle_gamma   90.00
#
_symmetry.space_group_name_H-M   'P 1'
#
loop_
_entity.id
_entity.type
_entity.pdbx_description
1 polymer ?
#
loop_
_entity_poly.entity_id
_entity_poly.type
_entity_poly.pdbx_seq_one_letter_code
_entity_poly.pdbx_strand_id
1 'polypeptide(L)'
;MKKKVLFVATVVKTHIQQFHIPYLKMFHDMGWETAVAAKNDYDNPTDCVIPYCDNYYGIPFERTPWREVNITAYRMLKRLIDEGNYDIIHCHTPVGSIIARLAARNARKKGTKVIYTAHGFHFFKGAPLINWLLYFPVEWVCSFMTDVLITINKEDYARAKRTMHARRIEYVPGVGIDTTRFGNTSACREEKRRELGYKDEDFLMLTVAEMTENKNHITILRALSELKDAPEYRNLHYLICGRGDVWEKLVDQAQMLGVSDHVRFLGYRTDAPELYGCCDLFAFMPFREGLSVALMEAMGSGMPIFCSKIRGNTDLIDDGVSGVFSENNPQAVAATILALARDPERRAKLGQGAKEKVKVFDNENVHKMMKDIYTSI
;
A
#
# COMPACT_ATOMS: atom_id res chain seq x y z
N MET A 1 34.37 11.15 -9.15
CA MET A 1 33.67 11.20 -7.84
C MET A 1 32.66 10.06 -7.80
N LYS A 2 32.41 9.47 -6.63
CA LYS A 2 31.38 8.45 -6.44
C LYS A 2 30.01 9.07 -6.70
N LYS A 3 29.16 8.45 -7.49
CA LYS A 3 27.79 8.93 -7.70
C LYS A 3 26.94 8.81 -6.42
N LYS A 4 25.98 9.70 -6.25
CA LYS A 4 25.19 9.80 -5.01
C LYS A 4 23.69 9.79 -5.28
N VAL A 5 22.95 9.05 -4.46
CA VAL A 5 21.48 9.04 -4.50
C VAL A 5 20.92 9.42 -3.13
N LEU A 6 19.88 10.27 -3.12
CA LEU A 6 19.12 10.66 -1.94
C LEU A 6 17.68 10.19 -2.06
N PHE A 7 17.25 9.32 -1.13
CA PHE A 7 15.83 8.97 -0.96
C PHE A 7 15.19 9.90 0.06
N VAL A 8 14.06 10.50 -0.30
CA VAL A 8 13.31 11.41 0.56
C VAL A 8 11.89 10.89 0.78
N ALA A 9 11.51 10.70 2.03
CA ALA A 9 10.15 10.33 2.42
C ALA A 9 9.76 11.02 3.73
N THR A 10 8.48 11.03 4.07
CA THR A 10 8.01 11.65 5.32
C THR A 10 8.56 10.90 6.55
N VAL A 11 8.63 9.56 6.50
CA VAL A 11 8.97 8.69 7.65
C VAL A 11 9.86 7.52 7.23
N VAL A 12 10.62 6.98 8.20
CA VAL A 12 11.54 5.84 7.98
C VAL A 12 10.81 4.50 8.11
N LYS A 13 10.26 4.18 9.31
CA LYS A 13 9.74 2.85 9.69
C LYS A 13 8.62 2.39 8.75
N THR A 14 7.64 3.25 8.54
CA THR A 14 6.42 2.90 7.79
C THR A 14 6.50 3.22 6.30
N HIS A 15 7.65 3.72 5.80
CA HIS A 15 7.80 4.00 4.36
C HIS A 15 9.15 3.53 3.80
N ILE A 16 10.27 4.13 4.22
CA ILE A 16 11.60 3.77 3.70
C ILE A 16 11.90 2.29 3.93
N GLN A 17 11.71 1.84 5.17
CA GLN A 17 12.01 0.47 5.58
C GLN A 17 11.14 -0.57 4.87
N GLN A 18 9.89 -0.22 4.59
CA GLN A 18 8.96 -1.15 3.96
C GLN A 18 9.14 -1.27 2.44
N PHE A 19 9.56 -0.18 1.77
CA PHE A 19 9.44 -0.13 0.31
C PHE A 19 10.75 0.17 -0.41
N HIS A 20 11.78 0.73 0.25
CA HIS A 20 12.94 1.28 -0.46
C HIS A 20 14.27 0.61 -0.17
N ILE A 21 14.32 -0.35 0.77
CA ILE A 21 15.54 -1.12 1.06
C ILE A 21 16.09 -1.84 -0.19
N PRO A 22 15.27 -2.47 -1.05
CA PRO A 22 15.79 -3.10 -2.27
C PRO A 22 16.48 -2.11 -3.22
N TYR A 23 15.99 -0.89 -3.31
CA TYR A 23 16.60 0.15 -4.15
C TYR A 23 17.85 0.75 -3.54
N LEU A 24 17.90 0.93 -2.21
CA LEU A 24 19.12 1.30 -1.51
C LEU A 24 20.21 0.24 -1.73
N LYS A 25 19.83 -1.05 -1.60
CA LYS A 25 20.74 -2.17 -1.89
C LYS A 25 21.25 -2.12 -3.33
N MET A 26 20.37 -1.90 -4.31
CA MET A 26 20.73 -1.83 -5.72
C MET A 26 21.77 -0.71 -5.96
N PHE A 27 21.56 0.49 -5.46
CA PHE A 27 22.52 1.59 -5.61
C PHE A 27 23.83 1.33 -4.86
N HIS A 28 23.76 0.75 -3.67
CA HIS A 28 24.95 0.34 -2.90
C HIS A 28 25.79 -0.68 -3.68
N ASP A 29 25.15 -1.73 -4.26
CA ASP A 29 25.82 -2.75 -5.07
C ASP A 29 26.41 -2.16 -6.38
N MET A 30 25.82 -1.09 -6.91
CA MET A 30 26.37 -0.33 -8.04
C MET A 30 27.54 0.60 -7.63
N GLY A 31 27.92 0.61 -6.36
CA GLY A 31 28.99 1.43 -5.83
C GLY A 31 28.64 2.91 -5.60
N TRP A 32 27.35 3.26 -5.58
CA TRP A 32 26.92 4.63 -5.29
C TRP A 32 26.94 4.90 -3.77
N GLU A 33 27.09 6.17 -3.40
CA GLU A 33 26.83 6.64 -2.04
C GLU A 33 25.32 6.82 -1.88
N THR A 34 24.75 6.16 -0.87
CA THR A 34 23.33 6.14 -0.60
C THR A 34 22.98 7.00 0.61
N ALA A 35 21.93 7.79 0.48
CA ALA A 35 21.46 8.65 1.56
C ALA A 35 19.94 8.60 1.71
N VAL A 36 19.46 8.78 2.94
CA VAL A 36 18.03 8.87 3.27
C VAL A 36 17.78 10.14 4.07
N ALA A 37 16.74 10.89 3.68
CA ALA A 37 16.22 12.03 4.42
C ALA A 37 14.76 11.77 4.78
N ALA A 38 14.49 11.50 6.06
CA ALA A 38 13.15 11.19 6.56
C ALA A 38 13.06 11.43 8.07
N LYS A 39 11.84 11.54 8.62
CA LYS A 39 11.61 11.57 10.06
C LYS A 39 11.76 10.15 10.64
N ASN A 40 12.48 10.02 11.72
CA ASN A 40 12.49 8.79 12.51
C ASN A 40 11.14 8.64 13.22
N ASP A 41 10.38 7.61 12.86
CA ASP A 41 9.07 7.27 13.43
C ASP A 41 9.10 5.95 14.21
N TYR A 42 10.29 5.53 14.70
CA TYR A 42 10.41 4.45 15.67
C TYR A 42 10.11 4.94 17.08
N ASP A 43 9.48 4.07 17.87
CA ASP A 43 9.16 4.33 19.27
C ASP A 43 10.46 4.55 20.09
N ASN A 44 11.48 3.73 19.85
CA ASN A 44 12.84 3.94 20.35
C ASN A 44 13.71 4.45 19.18
N PRO A 45 14.24 5.69 19.25
CA PRO A 45 15.03 6.27 18.16
C PRO A 45 16.28 5.46 17.76
N THR A 46 16.83 4.65 18.69
CA THR A 46 18.01 3.79 18.42
C THR A 46 17.70 2.61 17.50
N ASP A 47 16.43 2.24 17.34
CA ASP A 47 16.01 1.15 16.47
C ASP A 47 15.97 1.56 14.98
N CYS A 48 16.24 2.84 14.70
CA CYS A 48 16.27 3.37 13.34
C CYS A 48 17.58 2.96 12.63
N VAL A 49 17.65 1.71 12.20
CA VAL A 49 18.74 1.18 11.38
C VAL A 49 18.24 0.99 9.96
N ILE A 50 18.87 1.66 8.99
CA ILE A 50 18.48 1.60 7.57
C ILE A 50 19.55 0.81 6.82
N PRO A 51 19.29 -0.44 6.41
CA PRO A 51 20.25 -1.24 5.64
C PRO A 51 20.66 -0.56 4.33
N TYR A 52 21.92 -0.70 3.95
CA TYR A 52 22.47 -0.15 2.71
C TYR A 52 22.36 1.38 2.59
N CYS A 53 22.27 2.09 3.71
CA CYS A 53 22.24 3.55 3.77
C CYS A 53 23.56 4.07 4.37
N ASP A 54 24.38 4.74 3.56
CA ASP A 54 25.65 5.32 4.03
C ASP A 54 25.40 6.54 4.93
N ASN A 55 24.39 7.36 4.61
CA ASN A 55 24.09 8.58 5.35
C ASN A 55 22.60 8.72 5.64
N TYR A 56 22.22 8.81 6.91
CA TYR A 56 20.86 9.11 7.33
C TYR A 56 20.75 10.53 7.89
N TYR A 57 19.73 11.26 7.41
CA TYR A 57 19.43 12.62 7.84
C TYR A 57 18.02 12.70 8.43
N GLY A 58 17.95 12.91 9.73
CA GLY A 58 16.66 13.09 10.43
C GLY A 58 16.04 14.44 10.10
N ILE A 59 15.10 14.46 9.17
CA ILE A 59 14.35 15.66 8.77
C ILE A 59 12.96 15.61 9.39
N PRO A 60 12.51 16.65 10.12
CA PRO A 60 11.27 16.64 10.88
C PRO A 60 10.03 16.88 9.99
N PHE A 61 9.81 16.01 9.01
CA PHE A 61 8.60 16.10 8.18
C PHE A 61 7.34 15.82 8.99
N GLU A 62 6.27 16.55 8.66
CA GLU A 62 4.91 16.27 9.15
C GLU A 62 3.98 15.94 7.97
N ARG A 63 3.06 14.98 8.19
CA ARG A 63 2.10 14.55 7.16
C ARG A 63 1.10 15.64 6.79
N THR A 64 0.81 16.56 7.72
CA THR A 64 -0.07 17.71 7.49
C THR A 64 0.72 18.84 6.82
N PRO A 65 0.38 19.28 5.60
CA PRO A 65 1.18 20.24 4.83
C PRO A 65 1.40 21.59 5.53
N TRP A 66 0.40 22.05 6.24
CA TRP A 66 0.35 23.40 6.85
C TRP A 66 1.07 23.53 8.21
N ARG A 67 1.80 22.52 8.64
CA ARG A 67 2.59 22.59 9.88
C ARG A 67 3.85 23.43 9.66
N GLU A 68 4.11 24.39 10.55
CA GLU A 68 5.31 25.25 10.50
C GLU A 68 6.62 24.45 10.48
N VAL A 69 6.63 23.29 11.12
CA VAL A 69 7.77 22.34 11.11
C VAL A 69 8.19 21.96 9.69
N ASN A 70 7.27 21.95 8.71
CA ASN A 70 7.61 21.68 7.32
C ASN A 70 8.44 22.79 6.68
N ILE A 71 8.41 24.02 7.20
CA ILE A 71 9.31 25.12 6.78
C ILE A 71 10.74 24.80 7.24
N THR A 72 10.88 24.33 8.47
CA THR A 72 12.18 23.87 9.00
C THR A 72 12.69 22.67 8.19
N ALA A 73 11.84 21.68 7.93
CA ALA A 73 12.18 20.53 7.09
C ALA A 73 12.66 20.96 5.69
N TYR A 74 11.97 21.93 5.07
CA TYR A 74 12.40 22.49 3.78
C TYR A 74 13.78 23.14 3.84
N ARG A 75 14.06 23.96 4.87
CA ARG A 75 15.37 24.64 5.02
C ARG A 75 16.50 23.63 5.23
N MET A 76 16.29 22.63 6.09
CA MET A 76 17.25 21.56 6.36
C MET A 76 17.52 20.74 5.09
N LEU A 77 16.47 20.29 4.42
CA LEU A 77 16.58 19.48 3.20
C LEU A 77 17.23 20.28 2.06
N LYS A 78 16.86 21.56 1.92
CA LYS A 78 17.47 22.42 0.90
C LYS A 78 18.97 22.57 1.09
N ARG A 79 19.42 22.82 2.33
CA ARG A 79 20.85 22.90 2.64
C ARG A 79 21.56 21.57 2.36
N LEU A 80 20.99 20.46 2.79
CA LEU A 80 21.50 19.11 2.53
C LEU A 80 21.68 18.84 1.03
N ILE A 81 20.68 19.21 0.23
CA ILE A 81 20.71 19.01 -1.23
C ILE A 81 21.74 19.94 -1.90
N ASP A 82 21.76 21.21 -1.53
CA ASP A 82 22.68 22.20 -2.13
C ASP A 82 24.16 21.88 -1.86
N GLU A 83 24.49 21.30 -0.69
CA GLU A 83 25.83 20.91 -0.26
C GLU A 83 26.21 19.48 -0.69
N GLY A 84 25.21 18.58 -0.86
CA GLY A 84 25.44 17.14 -1.01
C GLY A 84 25.88 16.68 -2.39
N ASN A 85 25.63 17.47 -3.45
CA ASN A 85 25.93 17.14 -4.86
C ASN A 85 25.38 15.75 -5.28
N TYR A 86 24.10 15.52 -5.06
CA TYR A 86 23.42 14.27 -5.44
C TYR A 86 23.18 14.20 -6.95
N ASP A 87 23.44 13.04 -7.55
CA ASP A 87 23.12 12.77 -8.95
C ASP A 87 21.62 12.50 -9.13
N ILE A 88 21.02 11.77 -8.16
CA ILE A 88 19.60 11.44 -8.14
C ILE A 88 19.00 11.82 -6.79
N ILE A 89 17.83 12.45 -6.82
CA ILE A 89 16.95 12.62 -5.65
C ILE A 89 15.64 11.91 -5.99
N HIS A 90 15.33 10.85 -5.25
CA HIS A 90 14.08 10.12 -5.40
C HIS A 90 13.18 10.42 -4.20
N CYS A 91 12.09 11.12 -4.44
CA CYS A 91 11.16 11.54 -3.41
C CYS A 91 9.83 10.78 -3.46
N HIS A 92 9.28 10.58 -2.27
CA HIS A 92 8.07 9.82 -2.00
C HIS A 92 7.18 10.58 -1.03
N THR A 93 5.96 10.10 -0.86
CA THR A 93 4.92 10.69 0.01
C THR A 93 4.52 12.12 -0.40
N PRO A 94 3.28 12.54 -0.21
CA PRO A 94 2.82 13.84 -0.73
C PRO A 94 3.64 15.02 -0.20
N VAL A 95 3.75 15.18 1.11
CA VAL A 95 4.47 16.33 1.71
C VAL A 95 5.98 16.23 1.48
N GLY A 96 6.56 15.04 1.70
CA GLY A 96 8.00 14.82 1.48
C GLY A 96 8.42 15.14 0.05
N SER A 97 7.62 14.73 -0.94
CA SER A 97 7.91 14.97 -2.35
C SER A 97 7.77 16.43 -2.76
N ILE A 98 6.76 17.15 -2.24
CA ILE A 98 6.59 18.59 -2.51
C ILE A 98 7.82 19.35 -1.99
N ILE A 99 8.20 19.10 -0.73
CA ILE A 99 9.35 19.74 -0.10
C ILE A 99 10.65 19.41 -0.85
N ALA A 100 10.85 18.15 -1.24
CA ALA A 100 12.04 17.72 -1.97
C ALA A 100 12.15 18.36 -3.36
N ARG A 101 11.06 18.38 -4.13
CA ARG A 101 11.02 19.00 -5.47
C ARG A 101 11.31 20.51 -5.39
N LEU A 102 10.76 21.19 -4.40
CA LEU A 102 11.04 22.61 -4.16
C LEU A 102 12.49 22.83 -3.71
N ALA A 103 13.03 22.02 -2.81
CA ALA A 103 14.38 22.13 -2.30
C ALA A 103 15.43 21.84 -3.39
N ALA A 104 15.15 20.89 -4.28
CA ALA A 104 16.06 20.43 -5.33
C ALA A 104 16.17 21.39 -6.55
N ARG A 105 15.41 22.49 -6.60
CA ARG A 105 15.37 23.40 -7.77
C ARG A 105 16.74 23.87 -8.24
N ASN A 106 17.63 24.22 -7.32
CA ASN A 106 18.99 24.69 -7.65
C ASN A 106 19.90 23.54 -8.09
N ALA A 107 19.86 22.41 -7.36
CA ALA A 107 20.63 21.22 -7.69
C ALA A 107 20.24 20.66 -9.08
N ARG A 108 18.94 20.67 -9.41
CA ARG A 108 18.44 20.26 -10.72
C ARG A 108 19.00 21.10 -11.86
N LYS A 109 19.20 22.40 -11.67
CA LYS A 109 19.87 23.27 -12.68
C LYS A 109 21.34 22.90 -12.89
N LYS A 110 21.96 22.22 -11.90
CA LYS A 110 23.34 21.75 -11.96
C LYS A 110 23.48 20.31 -12.46
N GLY A 111 22.37 19.66 -12.82
CA GLY A 111 22.37 18.31 -13.39
C GLY A 111 21.73 17.21 -12.54
N THR A 112 21.44 17.45 -11.26
CA THR A 112 20.71 16.50 -10.39
C THR A 112 19.37 16.11 -11.01
N LYS A 113 19.06 14.82 -11.03
CA LYS A 113 17.77 14.29 -11.51
C LYS A 113 16.80 14.11 -10.35
N VAL A 114 15.59 14.59 -10.54
CA VAL A 114 14.52 14.50 -9.55
C VAL A 114 13.46 13.51 -10.01
N ILE A 115 13.33 12.42 -9.27
CA ILE A 115 12.31 11.38 -9.47
C ILE A 115 11.26 11.53 -8.38
N TYR A 116 9.99 11.42 -8.73
CA TYR A 116 8.89 11.36 -7.79
C TYR A 116 8.03 10.13 -8.05
N THR A 117 7.86 9.28 -7.05
CA THR A 117 6.87 8.20 -7.07
C THR A 117 5.62 8.60 -6.30
N ALA A 118 4.51 8.74 -7.04
CA ALA A 118 3.19 8.99 -6.48
C ALA A 118 2.52 7.66 -6.11
N HIS A 119 2.37 7.39 -4.82
CA HIS A 119 1.70 6.19 -4.29
C HIS A 119 0.16 6.27 -4.34
N GLY A 120 -0.37 7.26 -5.02
CA GLY A 120 -1.78 7.53 -5.25
C GLY A 120 -2.11 9.01 -5.08
N PHE A 121 -2.58 9.66 -6.13
CA PHE A 121 -3.00 11.05 -6.05
C PHE A 121 -4.24 11.20 -5.17
N HIS A 122 -4.34 12.31 -4.45
CA HIS A 122 -5.53 12.65 -3.64
C HIS A 122 -6.70 13.15 -4.50
N PHE A 123 -6.45 13.44 -5.78
CA PHE A 123 -7.43 13.86 -6.79
C PHE A 123 -7.60 12.74 -7.84
N PHE A 124 -8.69 12.01 -7.74
CA PHE A 124 -9.03 10.86 -8.58
C PHE A 124 -10.51 10.90 -8.94
N LYS A 125 -10.98 10.01 -9.81
CA LYS A 125 -12.41 9.93 -10.19
C LYS A 125 -13.25 9.58 -8.95
N GLY A 126 -14.16 10.49 -8.58
CA GLY A 126 -14.99 10.36 -7.37
C GLY A 126 -14.37 10.97 -6.10
N ALA A 127 -13.17 11.55 -6.16
CA ALA A 127 -12.61 12.30 -5.02
C ALA A 127 -13.42 13.58 -4.76
N PRO A 128 -13.53 14.00 -3.48
CA PRO A 128 -14.17 15.28 -3.13
C PRO A 128 -13.55 16.46 -3.90
N LEU A 129 -14.36 17.42 -4.32
CA LEU A 129 -13.89 18.60 -5.06
C LEU A 129 -12.79 19.38 -4.32
N ILE A 130 -12.86 19.41 -2.99
CA ILE A 130 -11.83 20.06 -2.17
C ILE A 130 -10.43 19.44 -2.40
N ASN A 131 -10.35 18.13 -2.62
CA ASN A 131 -9.09 17.47 -2.93
C ASN A 131 -8.52 17.92 -4.27
N TRP A 132 -9.38 18.12 -5.26
CA TRP A 132 -8.98 18.67 -6.55
C TRP A 132 -8.46 20.11 -6.44
N LEU A 133 -9.12 20.93 -5.63
CA LEU A 133 -8.73 22.34 -5.44
C LEU A 133 -7.41 22.48 -4.66
N LEU A 134 -7.17 21.60 -3.69
CA LEU A 134 -5.99 21.70 -2.82
C LEU A 134 -4.77 20.96 -3.38
N TYR A 135 -4.94 19.73 -3.88
CA TYR A 135 -3.80 18.88 -4.23
C TYR A 135 -3.41 18.96 -5.71
N PHE A 136 -4.38 19.08 -6.62
CA PHE A 136 -4.07 19.11 -8.05
C PHE A 136 -3.19 20.30 -8.46
N PRO A 137 -3.46 21.58 -8.07
CA PRO A 137 -2.62 22.69 -8.45
C PRO A 137 -1.18 22.55 -7.94
N VAL A 138 -1.01 22.04 -6.71
CA VAL A 138 0.31 21.85 -6.10
C VAL A 138 1.09 20.78 -6.87
N GLU A 139 0.47 19.63 -7.17
CA GLU A 139 1.12 18.57 -7.95
C GLU A 139 1.41 19.01 -9.38
N TRP A 140 0.51 19.78 -9.99
CA TRP A 140 0.70 20.36 -11.32
C TRP A 140 1.92 21.29 -11.35
N VAL A 141 2.04 22.24 -10.42
CA VAL A 141 3.21 23.13 -10.31
C VAL A 141 4.49 22.33 -10.03
N CYS A 142 4.45 21.38 -9.10
CA CYS A 142 5.61 20.55 -8.77
C CYS A 142 6.05 19.64 -9.93
N SER A 143 5.15 19.31 -10.85
CA SER A 143 5.49 18.46 -11.99
C SER A 143 6.52 19.12 -12.93
N PHE A 144 6.56 20.44 -13.03
CA PHE A 144 7.60 21.18 -13.79
C PHE A 144 9.01 21.03 -13.18
N MET A 145 9.08 20.65 -11.91
CA MET A 145 10.32 20.45 -11.16
C MET A 145 10.69 18.95 -11.04
N THR A 146 10.06 18.09 -11.86
CA THR A 146 10.21 16.64 -11.83
C THR A 146 10.81 16.16 -13.15
N ASP A 147 11.88 15.36 -13.11
CA ASP A 147 12.44 14.73 -14.29
C ASP A 147 11.72 13.45 -14.66
N VAL A 148 11.42 12.60 -13.66
CA VAL A 148 10.60 11.40 -13.85
C VAL A 148 9.49 11.36 -12.79
N LEU A 149 8.25 11.33 -13.25
CA LEU A 149 7.07 11.06 -12.42
C LEU A 149 6.66 9.60 -12.59
N ILE A 150 6.69 8.84 -11.51
CA ILE A 150 6.27 7.45 -11.50
C ILE A 150 4.91 7.36 -10.82
N THR A 151 3.96 6.67 -11.42
CA THR A 151 2.66 6.36 -10.85
C THR A 151 2.49 4.86 -10.72
N ILE A 152 1.78 4.41 -9.68
CA ILE A 152 1.68 2.99 -9.35
C ILE A 152 0.35 2.35 -9.75
N ASN A 153 -0.58 3.12 -10.32
CA ASN A 153 -1.85 2.64 -10.84
C ASN A 153 -2.18 3.29 -12.18
N LYS A 154 -3.01 2.62 -12.99
CA LYS A 154 -3.32 3.03 -14.35
C LYS A 154 -4.14 4.33 -14.43
N GLU A 155 -5.04 4.58 -13.46
CA GLU A 155 -5.84 5.83 -13.45
C GLU A 155 -4.94 7.04 -13.27
N ASP A 156 -4.04 6.99 -12.27
CA ASP A 156 -3.10 8.09 -12.01
C ASP A 156 -2.11 8.26 -13.17
N TYR A 157 -1.67 7.16 -13.79
CA TYR A 157 -0.83 7.20 -14.99
C TYR A 157 -1.51 7.93 -16.15
N ALA A 158 -2.71 7.51 -16.48
CA ALA A 158 -3.49 8.13 -17.56
C ALA A 158 -3.75 9.63 -17.29
N ARG A 159 -4.01 9.97 -16.02
CA ARG A 159 -4.18 11.35 -15.58
C ARG A 159 -2.88 12.15 -15.71
N ALA A 160 -1.79 11.62 -15.16
CA ALA A 160 -0.49 12.26 -15.18
C ALA A 160 -0.04 12.56 -16.62
N LYS A 161 -0.18 11.58 -17.53
CA LYS A 161 0.12 11.75 -18.96
C LYS A 161 -0.65 12.90 -19.62
N ARG A 162 -1.86 13.19 -19.14
CA ARG A 162 -2.71 14.24 -19.72
C ARG A 162 -2.51 15.61 -19.09
N THR A 163 -2.05 15.67 -17.83
CA THR A 163 -2.12 16.91 -17.06
C THR A 163 -0.80 17.34 -16.42
N MET A 164 0.17 16.44 -16.24
CA MET A 164 1.44 16.76 -15.59
C MET A 164 2.55 17.08 -16.60
N HIS A 165 3.54 17.86 -16.16
CA HIS A 165 4.62 18.40 -16.99
C HIS A 165 6.01 17.85 -16.63
N ALA A 166 6.07 16.69 -15.95
CA ALA A 166 7.33 15.97 -15.75
C ALA A 166 7.95 15.60 -17.11
N ARG A 167 9.28 15.59 -17.21
CA ARG A 167 9.98 15.27 -18.47
C ARG A 167 9.66 13.86 -18.97
N ARG A 168 9.53 12.92 -18.02
CA ARG A 168 9.06 11.55 -18.28
C ARG A 168 7.96 11.20 -17.29
N ILE A 169 6.98 10.44 -17.74
CA ILE A 169 5.90 9.91 -16.90
C ILE A 169 5.87 8.41 -17.14
N GLU A 170 6.11 7.65 -16.07
CA GLU A 170 6.24 6.20 -16.09
C GLU A 170 5.16 5.55 -15.25
N TYR A 171 4.80 4.34 -15.62
CA TYR A 171 3.95 3.45 -14.85
C TYR A 171 4.79 2.29 -14.32
N VAL A 172 4.77 2.10 -13.00
CA VAL A 172 5.35 0.93 -12.35
C VAL A 172 4.25 0.28 -11.52
N PRO A 173 3.97 -1.01 -11.64
CA PRO A 173 2.84 -1.66 -10.98
C PRO A 173 3.09 -1.88 -9.49
N GLY A 174 2.98 -0.82 -8.70
CA GLY A 174 3.14 -0.86 -7.25
C GLY A 174 4.59 -0.87 -6.78
N VAL A 175 4.77 -1.41 -5.59
CA VAL A 175 6.08 -1.54 -4.92
C VAL A 175 6.66 -2.95 -5.06
N GLY A 176 5.90 -3.85 -5.69
CA GLY A 176 6.22 -5.26 -5.80
C GLY A 176 5.78 -6.08 -4.58
N ILE A 177 5.71 -7.39 -4.79
CA ILE A 177 5.47 -8.39 -3.73
C ILE A 177 6.37 -9.59 -3.98
N ASP A 178 6.76 -10.26 -2.92
CA ASP A 178 7.46 -11.56 -2.97
C ASP A 178 6.43 -12.68 -3.15
N THR A 179 6.15 -13.04 -4.41
CA THR A 179 5.18 -14.09 -4.74
C THR A 179 5.62 -15.47 -4.24
N THR A 180 6.90 -15.71 -4.00
CA THR A 180 7.40 -16.98 -3.47
C THR A 180 7.08 -17.15 -2.00
N ARG A 181 7.21 -16.06 -1.21
CA ARG A 181 6.87 -16.03 0.21
C ARG A 181 5.40 -16.33 0.46
N PHE A 182 4.51 -15.83 -0.40
CA PHE A 182 3.07 -16.01 -0.26
C PHE A 182 2.54 -17.25 -1.01
N GLY A 183 3.32 -17.86 -1.89
CA GLY A 183 2.91 -18.99 -2.72
C GLY A 183 2.79 -20.34 -1.99
N ASN A 184 3.47 -20.52 -0.85
CA ASN A 184 3.59 -21.79 -0.12
C ASN A 184 2.88 -21.79 1.25
N THR A 185 1.80 -21.05 1.39
CA THR A 185 1.13 -20.78 2.68
C THR A 185 0.18 -21.89 3.15
N SER A 186 -0.23 -22.81 2.26
CA SER A 186 -1.22 -23.86 2.60
C SER A 186 -0.66 -24.99 3.47
N ALA A 187 0.65 -25.15 3.57
CA ALA A 187 1.28 -26.26 4.30
C ALA A 187 0.96 -26.27 5.82
N CYS A 188 0.62 -25.13 6.41
CA CYS A 188 0.35 -24.98 7.85
C CYS A 188 -1.13 -24.65 8.14
N ARG A 189 -2.07 -24.90 7.20
CA ARG A 189 -3.46 -24.51 7.33
C ARG A 189 -4.14 -25.07 8.58
N GLU A 190 -4.07 -26.38 8.76
CA GLU A 190 -4.72 -27.06 9.90
C GLU A 190 -4.09 -26.64 11.25
N GLU A 191 -2.76 -26.53 11.29
CA GLU A 191 -2.05 -26.11 12.49
C GLU A 191 -2.41 -24.68 12.90
N LYS A 192 -2.42 -23.75 11.92
CA LYS A 192 -2.77 -22.36 12.19
C LYS A 192 -4.22 -22.18 12.58
N ARG A 193 -5.16 -22.93 11.98
CA ARG A 193 -6.56 -22.94 12.41
C ARG A 193 -6.71 -23.42 13.86
N ARG A 194 -6.01 -24.49 14.23
CA ARG A 194 -6.01 -25.01 15.61
C ARG A 194 -5.42 -24.01 16.60
N GLU A 195 -4.30 -23.35 16.25
CA GLU A 195 -3.71 -22.26 17.04
C GLU A 195 -4.73 -21.13 17.27
N LEU A 196 -5.48 -20.79 16.24
CA LEU A 196 -6.51 -19.76 16.30
C LEU A 196 -7.83 -20.26 16.93
N GLY A 197 -7.96 -21.53 17.25
CA GLY A 197 -9.15 -22.13 17.87
C GLY A 197 -10.32 -22.37 16.91
N TYR A 198 -10.05 -22.47 15.61
CA TYR A 198 -11.04 -22.75 14.58
C TYR A 198 -10.95 -24.21 14.09
N LYS A 199 -12.08 -24.71 13.60
CA LYS A 199 -12.22 -26.04 13.03
C LYS A 199 -12.12 -25.99 11.49
N ASP A 200 -12.03 -27.16 10.87
CA ASP A 200 -11.94 -27.27 9.41
C ASP A 200 -13.24 -26.87 8.70
N GLU A 201 -14.39 -27.11 9.33
CA GLU A 201 -15.71 -26.70 8.84
C GLU A 201 -16.00 -25.20 8.95
N ASP A 202 -15.21 -24.45 9.72
CA ASP A 202 -15.38 -23.00 9.86
C ASP A 202 -14.97 -22.29 8.56
N PHE A 203 -15.72 -21.29 8.17
CA PHE A 203 -15.43 -20.45 7.02
C PHE A 203 -14.81 -19.13 7.49
N LEU A 204 -13.51 -18.99 7.24
CA LEU A 204 -12.72 -17.87 7.75
C LEU A 204 -12.53 -16.80 6.69
N MET A 205 -13.08 -15.63 6.91
CA MET A 205 -12.77 -14.42 6.12
C MET A 205 -11.65 -13.62 6.79
N LEU A 206 -10.75 -13.09 6.00
CA LEU A 206 -9.60 -12.29 6.46
C LEU A 206 -9.59 -10.90 5.81
N THR A 207 -9.32 -9.89 6.61
CA THR A 207 -8.81 -8.60 6.14
C THR A 207 -7.47 -8.31 6.81
N VAL A 208 -6.47 -7.93 6.03
CA VAL A 208 -5.18 -7.42 6.53
C VAL A 208 -5.09 -5.95 6.13
N ALA A 209 -5.30 -5.05 7.08
CA ALA A 209 -5.28 -3.61 6.82
C ALA A 209 -5.20 -2.82 8.13
N GLU A 210 -4.70 -1.58 8.04
CA GLU A 210 -4.82 -0.61 9.12
C GLU A 210 -6.31 -0.35 9.42
N MET A 211 -6.69 -0.28 10.70
CA MET A 211 -8.07 0.01 11.10
C MET A 211 -8.33 1.51 11.05
N THR A 212 -8.69 2.00 9.88
CA THR A 212 -9.07 3.39 9.63
C THR A 212 -10.45 3.45 8.98
N GLU A 213 -11.10 4.61 9.03
CA GLU A 213 -12.38 4.84 8.33
C GLU A 213 -12.28 4.50 6.84
N ASN A 214 -11.12 4.80 6.22
CA ASN A 214 -10.90 4.54 4.80
C ASN A 214 -10.94 3.04 4.45
N LYS A 215 -10.49 2.16 5.35
CA LYS A 215 -10.47 0.71 5.12
C LYS A 215 -11.84 0.04 5.29
N ASN A 216 -12.78 0.77 5.87
CA ASN A 216 -14.22 0.46 5.85
C ASN A 216 -14.59 -0.94 6.36
N HIS A 217 -13.93 -1.41 7.40
CA HIS A 217 -14.25 -2.69 8.05
C HIS A 217 -15.71 -2.76 8.52
N ILE A 218 -16.31 -1.60 8.84
CA ILE A 218 -17.68 -1.50 9.33
C ILE A 218 -18.71 -2.06 8.34
N THR A 219 -18.49 -1.93 7.03
CA THR A 219 -19.40 -2.48 6.03
C THR A 219 -19.45 -4.00 6.08
N ILE A 220 -18.32 -4.67 6.36
CA ILE A 220 -18.27 -6.13 6.53
C ILE A 220 -18.96 -6.54 7.84
N LEU A 221 -18.76 -5.80 8.95
CA LEU A 221 -19.47 -6.06 10.22
C LEU A 221 -20.99 -5.98 10.05
N ARG A 222 -21.46 -4.95 9.32
CA ARG A 222 -22.90 -4.81 9.01
C ARG A 222 -23.39 -5.92 8.09
N ALA A 223 -22.61 -6.33 7.11
CA ALA A 223 -22.94 -7.45 6.24
C ALA A 223 -23.09 -8.76 7.04
N LEU A 224 -22.24 -9.00 8.05
CA LEU A 224 -22.40 -10.14 8.95
C LEU A 224 -23.72 -10.10 9.73
N SER A 225 -24.18 -8.92 10.15
CA SER A 225 -25.47 -8.79 10.83
C SER A 225 -26.67 -9.11 9.94
N GLU A 226 -26.55 -8.87 8.63
CA GLU A 226 -27.58 -9.25 7.63
C GLU A 226 -27.63 -10.78 7.39
N LEU A 227 -26.58 -11.51 7.79
CA LEU A 227 -26.45 -12.94 7.55
C LEU A 227 -26.92 -13.83 8.71
N LYS A 228 -27.36 -13.28 9.82
CA LYS A 228 -27.69 -14.03 11.04
C LYS A 228 -28.69 -15.19 10.84
N ASP A 229 -29.63 -15.01 9.91
CA ASP A 229 -30.64 -16.02 9.59
C ASP A 229 -30.17 -17.03 8.54
N ALA A 230 -29.00 -16.85 7.96
CA ALA A 230 -28.45 -17.77 6.95
C ALA A 230 -27.84 -19.00 7.64
N PRO A 231 -28.06 -20.23 7.12
CA PRO A 231 -27.47 -21.45 7.70
C PRO A 231 -25.96 -21.42 7.80
N GLU A 232 -25.29 -20.76 6.87
CA GLU A 232 -23.83 -20.63 6.80
C GLU A 232 -23.27 -19.75 7.94
N TYR A 233 -24.09 -18.86 8.49
CA TYR A 233 -23.65 -17.90 9.50
C TYR A 233 -23.02 -18.59 10.70
N ARG A 234 -23.54 -19.74 11.12
CA ARG A 234 -23.05 -20.47 12.28
C ARG A 234 -21.54 -20.73 12.27
N ASN A 235 -20.98 -21.01 11.09
CA ASN A 235 -19.56 -21.36 10.90
C ASN A 235 -18.76 -20.23 10.23
N LEU A 236 -19.35 -19.05 10.06
CA LEU A 236 -18.74 -17.92 9.36
C LEU A 236 -18.04 -17.03 10.37
N HIS A 237 -16.74 -16.77 10.17
CA HIS A 237 -15.93 -15.92 11.05
C HIS A 237 -15.16 -14.87 10.23
N TYR A 238 -15.03 -13.68 10.79
CA TYR A 238 -14.29 -12.58 10.21
C TYR A 238 -13.08 -12.19 11.07
N LEU A 239 -11.89 -12.37 10.52
CA LEU A 239 -10.62 -12.07 11.15
C LEU A 239 -10.10 -10.75 10.64
N ILE A 240 -9.76 -9.83 11.52
CA ILE A 240 -9.22 -8.51 11.17
C ILE A 240 -7.80 -8.42 11.73
N CYS A 241 -6.82 -8.37 10.82
CA CYS A 241 -5.41 -8.23 11.14
C CYS A 241 -4.95 -6.80 10.86
N GLY A 242 -4.51 -6.09 11.90
CA GLY A 242 -4.04 -4.71 11.84
C GLY A 242 -4.31 -3.96 13.15
N ARG A 243 -3.91 -2.71 13.19
CA ARG A 243 -4.21 -1.74 14.27
C ARG A 243 -4.61 -0.42 13.64
N GLY A 244 -5.18 0.50 14.40
CA GLY A 244 -5.51 1.84 13.91
C GLY A 244 -6.51 2.55 14.78
N ASP A 245 -6.80 3.79 14.42
CA ASP A 245 -7.55 4.76 15.25
C ASP A 245 -9.01 4.37 15.50
N VAL A 246 -9.58 3.48 14.66
CA VAL A 246 -10.99 3.06 14.79
C VAL A 246 -11.16 1.69 15.43
N TRP A 247 -10.12 1.12 16.04
CA TRP A 247 -10.16 -0.20 16.68
C TRP A 247 -11.32 -0.33 17.68
N GLU A 248 -11.34 0.53 18.69
CA GLU A 248 -12.36 0.48 19.75
C GLU A 248 -13.77 0.68 19.18
N LYS A 249 -13.92 1.62 18.26
CA LYS A 249 -15.18 1.84 17.56
C LYS A 249 -15.67 0.60 16.80
N LEU A 250 -14.77 -0.17 16.19
CA LEU A 250 -15.14 -1.40 15.48
C LEU A 250 -15.54 -2.51 16.45
N VAL A 251 -14.88 -2.62 17.62
CA VAL A 251 -15.25 -3.56 18.68
C VAL A 251 -16.66 -3.23 19.19
N ASP A 252 -16.94 -1.96 19.52
CA ASP A 252 -18.26 -1.51 19.96
C ASP A 252 -19.33 -1.79 18.90
N GLN A 253 -19.04 -1.52 17.64
CA GLN A 253 -19.96 -1.79 16.54
C GLN A 253 -20.24 -3.28 16.35
N ALA A 254 -19.26 -4.18 16.52
CA ALA A 254 -19.47 -5.61 16.48
C ALA A 254 -20.42 -6.07 17.59
N GLN A 255 -20.29 -5.46 18.79
CA GLN A 255 -21.16 -5.70 19.94
C GLN A 255 -22.59 -5.22 19.69
N MET A 256 -22.74 -3.96 19.26
CA MET A 256 -24.05 -3.36 18.96
C MET A 256 -24.81 -4.11 17.85
N LEU A 257 -24.08 -4.61 16.85
CA LEU A 257 -24.61 -5.42 15.76
C LEU A 257 -24.86 -6.87 16.18
N GLY A 258 -24.43 -7.31 17.39
CA GLY A 258 -24.57 -8.67 17.89
C GLY A 258 -23.84 -9.70 17.02
N VAL A 259 -22.63 -9.36 16.56
CA VAL A 259 -21.77 -10.24 15.72
C VAL A 259 -20.41 -10.52 16.36
N SER A 260 -20.19 -10.13 17.61
CA SER A 260 -18.90 -10.24 18.30
C SER A 260 -18.34 -11.66 18.31
N ASP A 261 -19.18 -12.69 18.45
CA ASP A 261 -18.76 -14.09 18.47
C ASP A 261 -18.25 -14.58 17.11
N HIS A 262 -18.52 -13.82 16.05
CA HIS A 262 -18.11 -14.09 14.69
C HIS A 262 -16.97 -13.19 14.20
N VAL A 263 -16.47 -12.28 15.05
CA VAL A 263 -15.42 -11.32 14.68
C VAL A 263 -14.24 -11.45 15.63
N ARG A 264 -13.05 -11.58 15.06
CA ARG A 264 -11.81 -11.64 15.82
C ARG A 264 -10.82 -10.58 15.38
N PHE A 265 -10.48 -9.70 16.32
CA PHE A 265 -9.45 -8.66 16.12
C PHE A 265 -8.09 -9.23 16.50
N LEU A 266 -7.22 -9.48 15.52
CA LEU A 266 -5.93 -10.14 15.71
C LEU A 266 -4.80 -9.18 16.09
N GLY A 267 -5.03 -7.86 15.97
CA GLY A 267 -3.96 -6.88 16.13
C GLY A 267 -2.92 -6.92 15.02
N TYR A 268 -1.76 -6.34 15.27
CA TYR A 268 -0.63 -6.41 14.33
C TYR A 268 0.01 -7.81 14.41
N ARG A 269 0.18 -8.44 13.26
CA ARG A 269 0.73 -9.80 13.11
C ARG A 269 1.92 -9.80 12.17
N THR A 270 2.93 -10.62 12.46
CA THR A 270 4.10 -10.83 11.60
C THR A 270 4.01 -12.11 10.78
N ASP A 271 3.06 -12.98 11.10
CA ASP A 271 2.75 -14.26 10.46
C ASP A 271 1.60 -14.13 9.43
N ALA A 272 1.58 -13.00 8.70
CA ALA A 272 0.57 -12.76 7.67
C ALA A 272 0.49 -13.87 6.60
N PRO A 273 1.61 -14.45 6.09
CA PRO A 273 1.55 -15.56 5.15
C PRO A 273 0.72 -16.74 5.66
N GLU A 274 0.89 -17.13 6.91
CA GLU A 274 0.16 -18.23 7.53
C GLU A 274 -1.33 -17.89 7.69
N LEU A 275 -1.66 -16.62 7.99
CA LEU A 275 -3.04 -16.16 8.04
C LEU A 275 -3.72 -16.25 6.67
N TYR A 276 -3.05 -15.81 5.60
CA TYR A 276 -3.56 -15.98 4.24
C TYR A 276 -3.76 -17.48 3.90
N GLY A 277 -2.83 -18.34 4.31
CA GLY A 277 -2.92 -19.78 4.04
C GLY A 277 -4.03 -20.51 4.79
N CYS A 278 -4.44 -20.03 5.97
CA CYS A 278 -5.43 -20.70 6.81
C CYS A 278 -6.87 -20.21 6.58
N CYS A 279 -7.10 -19.08 5.95
CA CYS A 279 -8.42 -18.52 5.69
C CYS A 279 -8.98 -18.93 4.32
N ASP A 280 -10.28 -18.73 4.12
CA ASP A 280 -11.03 -19.18 2.95
C ASP A 280 -11.36 -18.05 1.96
N LEU A 281 -11.35 -16.80 2.43
CA LEU A 281 -11.78 -15.66 1.63
C LEU A 281 -11.10 -14.37 2.14
N PHE A 282 -10.51 -13.61 1.22
CA PHE A 282 -10.02 -12.27 1.52
C PHE A 282 -11.09 -11.22 1.23
N ALA A 283 -11.43 -10.43 2.25
CA ALA A 283 -12.46 -9.41 2.21
C ALA A 283 -11.82 -8.02 2.29
N PHE A 284 -11.99 -7.18 1.26
CA PHE A 284 -11.30 -5.89 1.22
C PHE A 284 -12.17 -4.78 0.61
N MET A 285 -12.78 -3.95 1.48
CA MET A 285 -13.83 -3.00 1.10
C MET A 285 -13.46 -1.51 1.33
N PRO A 286 -12.23 -1.05 1.02
CA PRO A 286 -11.84 0.33 1.25
C PRO A 286 -12.64 1.30 0.37
N PHE A 287 -12.69 2.58 0.80
CA PHE A 287 -13.24 3.67 -0.02
C PHE A 287 -12.25 4.18 -1.06
N ARG A 288 -10.95 4.07 -0.79
CA ARG A 288 -9.88 4.49 -1.71
C ARG A 288 -8.59 3.71 -1.47
N GLU A 289 -7.88 3.42 -2.57
CA GLU A 289 -6.54 2.85 -2.57
C GLU A 289 -5.68 3.44 -3.70
N GLY A 290 -4.36 3.43 -3.50
CA GLY A 290 -3.39 3.62 -4.56
C GLY A 290 -3.16 2.31 -5.32
N LEU A 291 -2.52 1.35 -4.63
CA LEU A 291 -2.42 -0.07 -4.97
C LEU A 291 -2.14 -0.84 -3.68
N SER A 292 -2.98 -1.80 -3.33
CA SER A 292 -2.93 -2.46 -2.02
C SER A 292 -1.93 -3.60 -1.99
N VAL A 293 -0.92 -3.50 -1.12
CA VAL A 293 0.04 -4.59 -0.87
C VAL A 293 -0.67 -5.81 -0.30
N ALA A 294 -1.54 -5.64 0.70
CA ALA A 294 -2.28 -6.75 1.32
C ALA A 294 -3.17 -7.51 0.32
N LEU A 295 -3.76 -6.79 -0.66
CA LEU A 295 -4.52 -7.42 -1.73
C LEU A 295 -3.62 -8.25 -2.65
N MET A 296 -2.41 -7.75 -2.99
CA MET A 296 -1.42 -8.50 -3.77
C MET A 296 -0.92 -9.72 -3.00
N GLU A 297 -0.72 -9.63 -1.68
CA GLU A 297 -0.34 -10.75 -0.80
C GLU A 297 -1.41 -11.84 -0.79
N ALA A 298 -2.70 -11.46 -0.66
CA ALA A 298 -3.82 -12.38 -0.77
C ALA A 298 -3.88 -13.07 -2.15
N MET A 299 -3.62 -12.32 -3.24
CA MET A 299 -3.51 -12.87 -4.59
C MET A 299 -2.36 -13.88 -4.70
N GLY A 300 -1.18 -13.54 -4.17
CA GLY A 300 0.01 -14.41 -4.15
C GLY A 300 -0.24 -15.71 -3.40
N SER A 301 -1.00 -15.68 -2.33
CA SER A 301 -1.41 -16.85 -1.55
C SER A 301 -2.47 -17.70 -2.28
N GLY A 302 -3.06 -17.20 -3.34
CA GLY A 302 -4.15 -17.87 -4.07
C GLY A 302 -5.48 -17.85 -3.32
N MET A 303 -5.66 -16.91 -2.38
CA MET A 303 -6.96 -16.72 -1.75
C MET A 303 -7.98 -16.22 -2.77
N PRO A 304 -9.21 -16.74 -2.74
CA PRO A 304 -10.33 -16.06 -3.39
C PRO A 304 -10.56 -14.70 -2.73
N ILE A 305 -10.91 -13.71 -3.54
CA ILE A 305 -10.97 -12.32 -3.11
C ILE A 305 -12.30 -11.72 -3.48
N PHE A 306 -12.91 -10.95 -2.57
CA PHE A 306 -13.85 -9.92 -2.96
C PHE A 306 -13.40 -8.55 -2.45
N CYS A 307 -13.62 -7.52 -3.26
CA CYS A 307 -13.20 -6.18 -2.90
C CYS A 307 -14.11 -5.10 -3.51
N SER A 308 -13.99 -3.87 -3.01
CA SER A 308 -14.66 -2.71 -3.61
C SER A 308 -14.08 -2.38 -5.00
N LYS A 309 -14.97 -1.99 -5.94
CA LYS A 309 -14.59 -1.57 -7.29
C LYS A 309 -14.08 -0.13 -7.31
N ILE A 310 -12.84 0.05 -6.90
CA ILE A 310 -12.19 1.36 -6.82
C ILE A 310 -10.83 1.34 -7.54
N ARG A 311 -10.27 2.54 -7.78
CA ARG A 311 -8.91 2.72 -8.27
C ARG A 311 -7.92 1.88 -7.44
N GLY A 312 -6.92 1.30 -8.07
CA GLY A 312 -5.98 0.38 -7.46
C GLY A 312 -6.51 -1.05 -7.41
N ASN A 313 -7.68 -1.30 -6.83
CA ASN A 313 -8.29 -2.63 -6.85
C ASN A 313 -8.63 -3.08 -8.29
N THR A 314 -9.09 -2.15 -9.14
CA THR A 314 -9.37 -2.44 -10.57
C THR A 314 -8.11 -2.69 -11.41
N ASP A 315 -6.92 -2.37 -10.91
CA ASP A 315 -5.66 -2.75 -11.54
C ASP A 315 -5.24 -4.17 -11.17
N LEU A 316 -5.59 -4.60 -9.94
CA LEU A 316 -5.26 -5.90 -9.38
C LEU A 316 -6.25 -6.99 -9.77
N ILE A 317 -7.56 -6.70 -9.75
CA ILE A 317 -8.63 -7.67 -9.91
C ILE A 317 -9.28 -7.55 -11.29
N ASP A 318 -9.39 -8.69 -11.98
CA ASP A 318 -10.26 -8.90 -13.13
C ASP A 318 -11.53 -9.60 -12.62
N ASP A 319 -12.67 -8.92 -12.71
CA ASP A 319 -13.95 -9.34 -12.12
C ASP A 319 -14.41 -10.71 -12.63
N GLY A 320 -14.73 -11.62 -11.71
CA GLY A 320 -15.11 -12.99 -12.00
C GLY A 320 -13.97 -13.93 -12.43
N VAL A 321 -12.73 -13.42 -12.57
CA VAL A 321 -11.56 -14.20 -12.99
C VAL A 321 -10.52 -14.31 -11.86
N SER A 322 -10.05 -13.19 -11.31
CA SER A 322 -9.06 -13.15 -10.23
C SER A 322 -9.62 -12.63 -8.90
N GLY A 323 -10.91 -12.39 -8.85
CA GLY A 323 -11.66 -11.91 -7.69
C GLY A 323 -13.03 -11.43 -8.11
N VAL A 324 -13.80 -10.90 -7.16
CA VAL A 324 -15.15 -10.38 -7.39
C VAL A 324 -15.23 -8.96 -6.83
N PHE A 325 -15.82 -8.04 -7.59
CA PHE A 325 -16.18 -6.74 -7.06
C PHE A 325 -17.53 -6.78 -6.36
N SER A 326 -17.60 -6.12 -5.20
CA SER A 326 -18.84 -5.87 -4.47
C SER A 326 -19.05 -4.36 -4.30
N GLU A 327 -20.29 -3.94 -4.27
CA GLU A 327 -20.64 -2.58 -3.89
C GLU A 327 -20.38 -2.35 -2.39
N ASN A 328 -20.02 -1.12 -2.01
CA ASN A 328 -19.76 -0.73 -0.63
C ASN A 328 -21.08 -0.51 0.16
N ASN A 329 -21.96 -1.51 0.14
CA ASN A 329 -23.14 -1.54 1.00
C ASN A 329 -23.30 -2.92 1.65
N PRO A 330 -23.86 -3.01 2.88
CA PRO A 330 -23.93 -4.26 3.65
C PRO A 330 -24.66 -5.39 2.93
N GLN A 331 -25.75 -5.11 2.22
CA GLN A 331 -26.58 -6.11 1.55
C GLN A 331 -25.82 -6.75 0.38
N ALA A 332 -25.14 -5.95 -0.45
CA ALA A 332 -24.34 -6.47 -1.56
C ALA A 332 -23.13 -7.29 -1.05
N VAL A 333 -22.50 -6.84 0.02
CA VAL A 333 -21.38 -7.55 0.66
C VAL A 333 -21.88 -8.87 1.26
N ALA A 334 -23.02 -8.90 1.95
CA ALA A 334 -23.62 -10.11 2.50
C ALA A 334 -23.95 -11.14 1.39
N ALA A 335 -24.57 -10.67 0.30
CA ALA A 335 -24.87 -11.52 -0.85
C ALA A 335 -23.58 -12.09 -1.49
N THR A 336 -22.53 -11.30 -1.60
CA THR A 336 -21.22 -11.73 -2.12
C THR A 336 -20.57 -12.79 -1.22
N ILE A 337 -20.60 -12.58 0.10
CA ILE A 337 -20.08 -13.54 1.10
C ILE A 337 -20.80 -14.88 0.95
N LEU A 338 -22.14 -14.90 0.95
CA LEU A 338 -22.92 -16.13 0.80
C LEU A 338 -22.66 -16.85 -0.52
N ALA A 339 -22.63 -16.10 -1.62
CA ALA A 339 -22.36 -16.68 -2.94
C ALA A 339 -21.00 -17.37 -3.00
N LEU A 340 -19.98 -16.77 -2.37
CA LEU A 340 -18.65 -17.36 -2.30
C LEU A 340 -18.55 -18.47 -1.25
N ALA A 341 -19.22 -18.37 -0.12
CA ALA A 341 -19.23 -19.45 0.90
C ALA A 341 -19.84 -20.75 0.35
N ARG A 342 -20.89 -20.64 -0.44
CA ARG A 342 -21.62 -21.77 -1.04
C ARG A 342 -20.94 -22.44 -2.24
N ASP A 343 -19.96 -21.78 -2.85
CA ASP A 343 -19.37 -22.24 -4.12
C ASP A 343 -17.84 -22.42 -3.99
N PRO A 344 -17.38 -23.57 -3.46
CA PRO A 344 -15.96 -23.86 -3.31
C PRO A 344 -15.20 -23.95 -4.65
N GLU A 345 -15.87 -24.42 -5.73
CA GLU A 345 -15.25 -24.50 -7.05
C GLU A 345 -14.96 -23.11 -7.62
N ARG A 346 -15.90 -22.20 -7.46
CA ARG A 346 -15.72 -20.80 -7.84
C ARG A 346 -14.60 -20.15 -7.04
N ARG A 347 -14.52 -20.38 -5.72
CA ARG A 347 -13.41 -19.89 -4.90
C ARG A 347 -12.07 -20.39 -5.41
N ALA A 348 -11.95 -21.68 -5.71
CA ALA A 348 -10.70 -22.27 -6.23
C ALA A 348 -10.29 -21.63 -7.57
N LYS A 349 -11.23 -21.42 -8.50
CA LYS A 349 -10.97 -20.76 -9.79
C LYS A 349 -10.52 -19.31 -9.61
N LEU A 350 -11.18 -18.54 -8.74
CA LEU A 350 -10.81 -17.15 -8.42
C LEU A 350 -9.41 -17.06 -7.80
N GLY A 351 -9.09 -17.94 -6.87
CA GLY A 351 -7.76 -18.01 -6.25
C GLY A 351 -6.67 -18.34 -7.25
N GLN A 352 -6.92 -19.28 -8.17
CA GLN A 352 -5.97 -19.60 -9.25
C GLN A 352 -5.78 -18.38 -10.18
N GLY A 353 -6.86 -17.73 -10.58
CA GLY A 353 -6.80 -16.50 -11.40
C GLY A 353 -6.03 -15.38 -10.72
N ALA A 354 -6.19 -15.24 -9.39
CA ALA A 354 -5.44 -14.27 -8.58
C ALA A 354 -3.93 -14.56 -8.60
N LYS A 355 -3.52 -15.83 -8.41
CA LYS A 355 -2.11 -16.25 -8.51
C LYS A 355 -1.48 -15.94 -9.86
N GLU A 356 -2.20 -16.16 -10.94
CA GLU A 356 -1.69 -15.84 -12.28
C GLU A 356 -1.56 -14.33 -12.48
N LYS A 357 -2.57 -13.58 -12.07
CA LYS A 357 -2.61 -12.13 -12.24
C LYS A 357 -1.50 -11.42 -11.46
N VAL A 358 -1.19 -11.88 -10.25
CA VAL A 358 -0.23 -11.21 -9.37
C VAL A 358 1.22 -11.28 -9.86
N LYS A 359 1.56 -12.21 -10.75
CA LYS A 359 2.92 -12.35 -11.31
C LYS A 359 3.45 -11.08 -11.96
N VAL A 360 2.56 -10.25 -12.50
CA VAL A 360 2.93 -8.94 -13.08
C VAL A 360 3.48 -7.98 -12.02
N PHE A 361 3.05 -8.16 -10.77
CA PHE A 361 3.42 -7.35 -9.61
C PHE A 361 4.55 -7.97 -8.78
N ASP A 362 5.20 -9.02 -9.29
CA ASP A 362 6.34 -9.64 -8.60
C ASP A 362 7.50 -8.67 -8.44
N ASN A 363 8.22 -8.80 -7.33
CA ASN A 363 9.37 -7.98 -6.99
C ASN A 363 10.41 -7.93 -8.11
N GLU A 364 10.71 -9.06 -8.76
CA GLU A 364 11.70 -9.10 -9.83
C GLU A 364 11.30 -8.20 -11.00
N ASN A 365 10.03 -8.25 -11.41
CA ASN A 365 9.50 -7.41 -12.49
C ASN A 365 9.54 -5.93 -12.11
N VAL A 366 9.07 -5.59 -10.93
CA VAL A 366 9.02 -4.20 -10.44
C VAL A 366 10.43 -3.63 -10.27
N HIS A 367 11.35 -4.40 -9.68
CA HIS A 367 12.75 -3.99 -9.50
C HIS A 367 13.46 -3.80 -10.85
N LYS A 368 13.19 -4.67 -11.84
CA LYS A 368 13.72 -4.52 -13.19
C LYS A 368 13.26 -3.21 -13.83
N MET A 369 11.95 -2.93 -13.79
CA MET A 369 11.40 -1.68 -14.32
C MET A 369 12.01 -0.45 -13.63
N MET A 370 12.14 -0.47 -12.31
CA MET A 370 12.77 0.62 -11.57
C MET A 370 14.25 0.78 -11.91
N LYS A 371 15.00 -0.31 -12.06
CA LYS A 371 16.40 -0.29 -12.48
C LYS A 371 16.54 0.36 -13.86
N ASP A 372 15.68 0.01 -14.81
CA ASP A 372 15.68 0.58 -16.16
C ASP A 372 15.39 2.10 -16.12
N ILE A 373 14.49 2.54 -15.25
CA ILE A 373 14.23 3.96 -15.03
C ILE A 373 15.49 4.65 -14.49
N TYR A 374 16.11 4.13 -13.42
CA TYR A 374 17.28 4.75 -12.80
C TYR A 374 18.51 4.80 -13.71
N THR A 375 18.70 3.82 -14.57
CA THR A 375 19.87 3.74 -15.46
C THR A 375 19.70 4.58 -16.74
N SER A 376 18.47 4.98 -17.06
CA SER A 376 18.15 5.74 -18.29
C SER A 376 18.06 7.26 -18.08
N ILE A 377 18.44 7.80 -16.92
CA ILE A 377 18.36 9.24 -16.58
C ILE A 377 19.73 9.90 -16.40
#